data_a21892bb20c399d389dfa54b89a28225
#
_entry.id   a21892bb20c399d389dfa54b89a28225
#
_cell.length_a   1.000
_cell.length_b   1.000
_cell.length_c   1.000
_cell.angle_alpha   90.00
_cell.angle_beta   90.00
_cell.angle_gamma   90.00
#
_symmetry.space_group_name_H-M   'P 1'
#
loop_
_entity.id
_entity.type
_entity.pdbx_description
1 polymer ?
#
loop_
_entity_poly.entity_id
_entity_poly.type
_entity_poly.pdbx_seq_one_letter_code
_entity_poly.pdbx_strand_id
1 'polypeptide(L)'
;MSQTKYILSLDQGTTSSRAILFDNEQNILCVQQREFEQIYPHQGWVEHNPMEIWSSQYGVMNEVIAQSGVDPRDIAGIGITNQRETTILWERATGRPVYNAIVWQCRRTAPIVDELLKTPGMDEYIRENTGLVPDAYFSATKIKWILDHVPGAREKAEAGELLFGTVDTWLVWKLTGGKVHVTDRTNASRTMLYNIRTLDWDEKLLQALDIPRSILPEVRDSSEIYGYTNIQGVDVPVAGIAGDQQAALFGQGCFAPGDAKNTYDTGCFLLMNTGKEIYQSKNGLVTTVAISLNGEVEYALEGSVFVGGAVIQWIRDGMHMIQDSCDSEYYAQKVPDNGGVYIVPAFTGLGAPYWDMYARGAILGITRGTTQNHIIRAAEESIAYQSADLMGAMEKDTGIKIKTLKVDGGASRDQFLMQFQADILDKVVQRPAIRETTALGAAYLAGLATGVWKSREEITHLWSCNQLFEPKMDAAQREELLEGWHKAVGRSQDWAKH
;
A
#
# COMPACT_ATOMS: atom_id res chain seq x y z
N MET A 1 -39.09 -8.72 -1.51
CA MET A 1 -37.85 -8.53 -0.73
C MET A 1 -36.72 -8.65 -1.72
N SER A 2 -35.85 -7.67 -1.84
CA SER A 2 -34.65 -7.75 -2.66
C SER A 2 -33.80 -8.90 -2.08
N GLN A 3 -33.40 -9.84 -2.91
CA GLN A 3 -32.50 -10.92 -2.50
C GLN A 3 -31.17 -10.30 -2.06
N THR A 4 -30.70 -10.62 -0.85
CA THR A 4 -29.40 -10.14 -0.34
C THR A 4 -28.31 -10.60 -1.29
N LYS A 5 -27.48 -9.68 -1.75
CA LYS A 5 -26.33 -9.98 -2.58
C LYS A 5 -25.06 -9.77 -1.78
N TYR A 6 -24.06 -10.58 -2.05
CA TYR A 6 -22.79 -10.57 -1.35
C TYR A 6 -21.66 -10.25 -2.30
N ILE A 7 -20.62 -9.62 -1.77
CA ILE A 7 -19.36 -9.40 -2.48
C ILE A 7 -18.25 -10.11 -1.71
N LEU A 8 -17.47 -10.87 -2.43
CA LEU A 8 -16.28 -11.54 -1.92
C LEU A 8 -15.06 -10.67 -2.23
N SER A 9 -14.34 -10.26 -1.20
CA SER A 9 -13.07 -9.53 -1.34
C SER A 9 -11.89 -10.45 -1.08
N LEU A 10 -10.92 -10.45 -1.97
CA LEU A 10 -9.64 -11.14 -1.84
C LEU A 10 -8.55 -10.10 -1.61
N ASP A 11 -7.96 -10.13 -0.44
CA ASP A 11 -6.90 -9.21 -0.01
C ASP A 11 -5.58 -9.97 0.11
N GLN A 12 -4.70 -9.78 -0.87
CA GLN A 12 -3.39 -10.41 -0.93
C GLN A 12 -2.33 -9.48 -0.36
N GLY A 13 -2.12 -9.54 0.94
CA GLY A 13 -1.10 -8.77 1.62
C GLY A 13 0.31 -9.31 1.40
N THR A 14 1.29 -8.65 2.01
CA THR A 14 2.71 -9.04 1.93
C THR A 14 2.99 -10.32 2.71
N THR A 15 2.35 -10.52 3.85
CA THR A 15 2.63 -11.66 4.75
C THR A 15 1.49 -12.67 4.82
N SER A 16 0.32 -12.32 4.34
CA SER A 16 -0.86 -13.17 4.43
C SER A 16 -1.85 -12.94 3.31
N SER A 17 -2.62 -13.98 3.01
CA SER A 17 -3.78 -13.96 2.12
C SER A 17 -5.03 -13.89 2.97
N ARG A 18 -5.97 -13.03 2.61
CA ARG A 18 -7.24 -12.84 3.32
C ARG A 18 -8.40 -12.90 2.35
N ALA A 19 -9.53 -13.43 2.81
CA ALA A 19 -10.81 -13.35 2.11
C ALA A 19 -11.87 -12.85 3.09
N ILE A 20 -12.72 -11.94 2.62
CA ILE A 20 -13.81 -11.35 3.40
C ILE A 20 -15.07 -11.33 2.57
N LEU A 21 -16.18 -11.80 3.16
CA LEU A 21 -17.49 -11.74 2.56
C LEU A 21 -18.29 -10.60 3.17
N PHE A 22 -18.73 -9.67 2.32
CA PHE A 22 -19.56 -8.52 2.68
C PHE A 22 -20.97 -8.68 2.13
N ASP A 23 -21.97 -8.19 2.86
CA ASP A 23 -23.31 -7.97 2.32
C ASP A 23 -23.44 -6.58 1.67
N ASN A 24 -24.61 -6.29 1.10
CA ASN A 24 -24.90 -5.00 0.47
C ASN A 24 -24.99 -3.82 1.46
N GLU A 25 -25.06 -4.07 2.76
CA GLU A 25 -24.95 -3.07 3.84
C GLU A 25 -23.53 -2.93 4.40
N GLN A 26 -22.54 -3.56 3.74
CA GLN A 26 -21.14 -3.65 4.12
C GLN A 26 -20.83 -4.40 5.43
N ASN A 27 -21.80 -5.14 5.97
CA ASN A 27 -21.52 -5.99 7.12
C ASN A 27 -20.58 -7.14 6.71
N ILE A 28 -19.64 -7.44 7.60
CA ILE A 28 -18.72 -8.56 7.43
C ILE A 28 -19.42 -9.82 7.94
N LEU A 29 -19.65 -10.78 7.06
CA LEU A 29 -20.26 -12.08 7.41
C LEU A 29 -19.21 -13.10 7.84
N CYS A 30 -18.10 -13.14 7.13
CA CYS A 30 -17.05 -14.12 7.38
C CYS A 30 -15.69 -13.57 6.94
N VAL A 31 -14.65 -13.90 7.70
CA VAL A 31 -13.26 -13.56 7.39
C VAL A 31 -12.40 -14.80 7.56
N GLN A 32 -11.53 -15.06 6.59
CA GLN A 32 -10.47 -16.06 6.70
C GLN A 32 -9.15 -15.45 6.30
N GLN A 33 -8.10 -15.84 7.00
CA GLN A 33 -6.75 -15.36 6.76
C GLN A 33 -5.75 -16.51 6.93
N ARG A 34 -4.72 -16.52 6.09
CA ARG A 34 -3.63 -17.49 6.15
C ARG A 34 -2.31 -16.80 5.83
N GLU A 35 -1.33 -16.97 6.68
CA GLU A 35 0.04 -16.56 6.41
C GLU A 35 0.68 -17.51 5.39
N PHE A 36 1.72 -17.02 4.70
CA PHE A 36 2.54 -17.80 3.79
C PHE A 36 4.03 -17.47 3.97
N GLU A 37 4.88 -18.34 3.46
CA GLU A 37 6.32 -18.27 3.69
C GLU A 37 6.94 -17.00 3.08
N GLN A 38 7.81 -16.34 3.87
CA GLN A 38 8.66 -15.25 3.43
C GLN A 38 10.05 -15.79 3.16
N ILE A 39 10.59 -15.59 1.96
CA ILE A 39 11.86 -16.16 1.51
C ILE A 39 12.93 -15.07 1.46
N TYR A 40 14.04 -15.26 2.16
CA TYR A 40 15.15 -14.30 2.25
C TYR A 40 16.46 -14.95 1.74
N PRO A 41 16.68 -15.09 0.42
CA PRO A 41 17.83 -15.83 -0.12
C PRO A 41 19.17 -15.19 0.21
N HIS A 42 19.21 -13.86 0.26
CA HIS A 42 20.40 -13.06 0.55
C HIS A 42 20.01 -11.81 1.34
N GLN A 43 20.99 -11.12 1.90
CA GLN A 43 20.77 -9.86 2.60
C GLN A 43 20.10 -8.82 1.66
N GLY A 44 18.97 -8.28 2.08
CA GLY A 44 18.18 -7.30 1.31
C GLY A 44 17.36 -7.90 0.16
N TRP A 45 17.35 -9.24 0.00
CA TRP A 45 16.50 -9.92 -0.96
C TRP A 45 15.25 -10.46 -0.28
N VAL A 46 14.11 -10.27 -0.93
CA VAL A 46 12.80 -10.75 -0.45
C VAL A 46 12.06 -11.37 -1.61
N GLU A 47 11.60 -12.59 -1.41
CA GLU A 47 10.86 -13.36 -2.40
C GLU A 47 9.64 -14.03 -1.80
N HIS A 48 8.64 -14.29 -2.63
CA HIS A 48 7.51 -15.17 -2.34
C HIS A 48 7.39 -16.28 -3.38
N ASN A 49 6.85 -17.42 -2.98
CA ASN A 49 6.47 -18.46 -3.93
C ASN A 49 5.10 -18.09 -4.56
N PRO A 50 5.02 -17.85 -5.90
CA PRO A 50 3.75 -17.48 -6.53
C PRO A 50 2.66 -18.54 -6.39
N MET A 51 3.05 -19.82 -6.31
CA MET A 51 2.10 -20.90 -6.12
C MET A 51 1.53 -20.92 -4.69
N GLU A 52 2.30 -20.48 -3.71
CA GLU A 52 1.84 -20.33 -2.33
C GLU A 52 0.89 -19.13 -2.17
N ILE A 53 1.21 -17.99 -2.82
CA ILE A 53 0.27 -16.87 -2.95
C ILE A 53 -1.08 -17.37 -3.49
N TRP A 54 -1.05 -18.11 -4.59
CA TRP A 54 -2.27 -18.66 -5.20
C TRP A 54 -2.99 -19.64 -4.27
N SER A 55 -2.29 -20.63 -3.75
CA SER A 55 -2.92 -21.70 -2.96
C SER A 55 -3.48 -21.19 -1.64
N SER A 56 -2.80 -20.26 -0.98
CA SER A 56 -3.30 -19.64 0.26
C SER A 56 -4.51 -18.76 -0.01
N GLN A 57 -4.48 -17.93 -1.08
CA GLN A 57 -5.61 -17.06 -1.43
C GLN A 57 -6.84 -17.88 -1.88
N TYR A 58 -6.63 -18.91 -2.69
CA TYR A 58 -7.69 -19.81 -3.11
C TYR A 58 -8.25 -20.62 -1.92
N GLY A 59 -7.39 -21.02 -0.98
CA GLY A 59 -7.78 -21.70 0.24
C GLY A 59 -8.71 -20.85 1.11
N VAL A 60 -8.30 -19.63 1.47
CA VAL A 60 -9.13 -18.74 2.31
C VAL A 60 -10.41 -18.30 1.60
N MET A 61 -10.39 -18.17 0.27
CA MET A 61 -11.60 -17.93 -0.52
C MET A 61 -12.64 -19.06 -0.33
N ASN A 62 -12.23 -20.31 -0.50
CA ASN A 62 -13.13 -21.45 -0.33
C ASN A 62 -13.57 -21.62 1.13
N GLU A 63 -12.71 -21.36 2.09
CA GLU A 63 -13.02 -21.42 3.52
C GLU A 63 -14.11 -20.40 3.91
N VAL A 64 -14.00 -19.15 3.43
CA VAL A 64 -15.01 -18.10 3.66
C VAL A 64 -16.37 -18.53 3.10
N ILE A 65 -16.42 -19.07 1.88
CA ILE A 65 -17.67 -19.53 1.25
C ILE A 65 -18.27 -20.69 2.05
N ALA A 66 -17.45 -21.67 2.42
CA ALA A 66 -17.94 -22.85 3.16
C ALA A 66 -18.44 -22.47 4.57
N GLN A 67 -17.74 -21.57 5.28
CA GLN A 67 -18.11 -21.20 6.64
C GLN A 67 -19.27 -20.22 6.70
N SER A 68 -19.39 -19.32 5.72
CA SER A 68 -20.53 -18.38 5.66
C SER A 68 -21.87 -19.07 5.37
N GLY A 69 -21.83 -20.23 4.70
CA GLY A 69 -23.02 -20.93 4.25
C GLY A 69 -23.78 -20.21 3.13
N VAL A 70 -23.18 -19.16 2.53
CA VAL A 70 -23.78 -18.42 1.43
C VAL A 70 -23.73 -19.26 0.15
N ASP A 71 -24.84 -19.29 -0.57
CA ASP A 71 -24.89 -19.93 -1.88
C ASP A 71 -24.05 -19.13 -2.88
N PRO A 72 -23.13 -19.75 -3.63
CA PRO A 72 -22.33 -19.05 -4.64
C PRO A 72 -23.14 -18.23 -5.65
N ARG A 73 -24.42 -18.59 -5.91
CA ARG A 73 -25.35 -17.84 -6.77
C ARG A 73 -25.71 -16.46 -6.20
N ASP A 74 -25.54 -16.25 -4.91
CA ASP A 74 -25.81 -14.99 -4.24
C ASP A 74 -24.55 -14.11 -4.13
N ILE A 75 -23.37 -14.61 -4.51
CA ILE A 75 -22.14 -13.83 -4.63
C ILE A 75 -22.18 -13.08 -5.97
N ALA A 76 -22.41 -11.78 -5.91
CA ALA A 76 -22.55 -10.93 -7.09
C ALA A 76 -21.22 -10.68 -7.80
N GLY A 77 -20.09 -10.71 -7.07
CA GLY A 77 -18.78 -10.52 -7.66
C GLY A 77 -17.63 -10.66 -6.66
N ILE A 78 -16.43 -10.71 -7.24
CA ILE A 78 -15.16 -10.80 -6.51
C ILE A 78 -14.37 -9.51 -6.76
N GLY A 79 -13.93 -8.85 -5.69
CA GLY A 79 -12.96 -7.77 -5.72
C GLY A 79 -11.59 -8.27 -5.26
N ILE A 80 -10.54 -7.81 -5.91
CA ILE A 80 -9.14 -8.15 -5.61
C ILE A 80 -8.39 -6.89 -5.20
N THR A 81 -7.70 -6.97 -4.09
CA THR A 81 -6.69 -5.99 -3.70
C THR A 81 -5.41 -6.72 -3.32
N ASN A 82 -4.27 -6.07 -3.48
CA ASN A 82 -2.98 -6.75 -3.41
C ASN A 82 -1.85 -5.82 -2.96
N GLN A 83 -0.82 -6.43 -2.35
CA GLN A 83 0.49 -5.82 -2.27
C GLN A 83 0.96 -5.41 -3.67
N ARG A 84 1.37 -4.15 -3.84
CA ARG A 84 1.74 -3.59 -5.13
C ARG A 84 3.18 -3.97 -5.52
N GLU A 85 3.60 -3.68 -6.72
CA GLU A 85 4.95 -3.77 -7.30
C GLU A 85 5.58 -5.17 -7.33
N THR A 86 5.14 -6.09 -6.48
CA THR A 86 5.64 -7.48 -6.44
C THR A 86 5.47 -8.12 -7.81
N THR A 87 6.57 -8.65 -8.34
CA THR A 87 6.74 -9.01 -9.75
C THR A 87 6.75 -10.50 -9.95
N ILE A 88 5.89 -11.00 -10.83
CA ILE A 88 5.77 -12.42 -11.18
C ILE A 88 5.88 -12.57 -12.69
N LEU A 89 6.70 -13.53 -13.15
CA LEU A 89 6.76 -13.97 -14.55
C LEU A 89 6.44 -15.46 -14.63
N TRP A 90 5.60 -15.85 -15.59
CA TRP A 90 5.20 -17.24 -15.78
C TRP A 90 5.03 -17.61 -17.25
N GLU A 91 5.09 -18.88 -17.53
CA GLU A 91 4.87 -19.41 -18.87
C GLU A 91 3.38 -19.33 -19.23
N ARG A 92 3.08 -18.73 -20.38
CA ARG A 92 1.71 -18.58 -20.90
C ARG A 92 1.00 -19.92 -21.08
N ALA A 93 1.69 -20.93 -21.58
CA ALA A 93 1.10 -22.22 -21.89
C ALA A 93 0.80 -23.09 -20.67
N THR A 94 1.64 -23.02 -19.63
CA THR A 94 1.59 -23.92 -18.47
C THR A 94 1.12 -23.24 -17.19
N GLY A 95 1.24 -21.91 -17.11
CA GLY A 95 1.06 -21.15 -15.89
C GLY A 95 2.12 -21.40 -14.84
N ARG A 96 3.27 -21.95 -15.23
CA ARG A 96 4.37 -22.20 -14.32
C ARG A 96 5.23 -20.96 -14.15
N PRO A 97 5.40 -20.46 -12.91
CA PRO A 97 6.33 -19.37 -12.63
C PRO A 97 7.76 -19.76 -13.04
N VAL A 98 8.48 -18.84 -13.69
CA VAL A 98 9.88 -19.07 -14.10
C VAL A 98 10.86 -18.78 -12.97
N TYR A 99 10.42 -18.01 -11.99
CA TYR A 99 11.17 -17.64 -10.78
C TYR A 99 10.20 -17.35 -9.63
N ASN A 100 10.70 -17.23 -8.40
CA ASN A 100 9.91 -16.70 -7.28
C ASN A 100 9.45 -15.27 -7.57
N ALA A 101 8.35 -14.86 -6.97
CA ALA A 101 7.93 -13.46 -7.01
C ALA A 101 8.97 -12.59 -6.31
N ILE A 102 9.47 -11.56 -6.98
CA ILE A 102 10.36 -10.58 -6.35
C ILE A 102 9.51 -9.52 -5.68
N VAL A 103 9.60 -9.46 -4.36
CA VAL A 103 8.74 -8.63 -3.52
C VAL A 103 9.14 -7.15 -3.61
N TRP A 104 8.18 -6.24 -3.42
CA TRP A 104 8.37 -4.80 -3.43
C TRP A 104 9.50 -4.31 -2.51
N GLN A 105 9.72 -4.99 -1.39
CA GLN A 105 10.78 -4.68 -0.41
C GLN A 105 12.20 -5.06 -0.89
N CYS A 106 12.30 -5.89 -1.93
CA CYS A 106 13.57 -6.44 -2.38
C CYS A 106 14.47 -5.39 -3.03
N ARG A 107 15.73 -5.28 -2.56
CA ARG A 107 16.70 -4.27 -3.01
C ARG A 107 17.70 -4.75 -4.05
N ARG A 108 17.60 -6.02 -4.52
CA ARG A 108 18.56 -6.64 -5.46
C ARG A 108 18.74 -5.89 -6.77
N THR A 109 17.74 -5.12 -7.18
CA THR A 109 17.73 -4.43 -8.47
C THR A 109 18.23 -2.98 -8.39
N ALA A 110 18.72 -2.53 -7.24
CA ALA A 110 19.31 -1.18 -7.10
C ALA A 110 20.41 -0.90 -8.14
N PRO A 111 21.35 -1.83 -8.47
CA PRO A 111 22.35 -1.58 -9.51
C PRO A 111 21.75 -1.36 -10.92
N ILE A 112 20.57 -1.91 -11.20
CA ILE A 112 19.85 -1.68 -12.47
C ILE A 112 19.33 -0.25 -12.52
N VAL A 113 18.86 0.28 -11.39
CA VAL A 113 18.45 1.68 -11.27
C VAL A 113 19.65 2.60 -11.51
N ASP A 114 20.79 2.31 -10.86
CA ASP A 114 22.00 3.10 -11.03
C ASP A 114 22.48 3.13 -12.50
N GLU A 115 22.37 2.00 -13.20
CA GLU A 115 22.71 1.93 -14.62
C GLU A 115 21.72 2.74 -15.48
N LEU A 116 20.42 2.61 -15.23
CA LEU A 116 19.38 3.35 -15.93
C LEU A 116 19.57 4.86 -15.81
N LEU A 117 19.97 5.33 -14.63
CA LEU A 117 20.20 6.74 -14.33
C LEU A 117 21.48 7.33 -14.97
N LYS A 118 22.37 6.51 -15.53
CA LYS A 118 23.47 6.99 -16.36
C LYS A 118 23.00 7.58 -17.68
N THR A 119 21.79 7.24 -18.12
CA THR A 119 21.18 7.84 -19.32
C THR A 119 20.74 9.28 -18.99
N PRO A 120 21.31 10.30 -19.66
CA PRO A 120 20.98 11.69 -19.37
C PRO A 120 19.47 11.98 -19.51
N GLY A 121 18.89 12.64 -18.50
CA GLY A 121 17.48 13.01 -18.47
C GLY A 121 16.51 11.86 -18.14
N MET A 122 17.00 10.66 -17.83
CA MET A 122 16.13 9.52 -17.53
C MET A 122 15.43 9.68 -16.16
N ASP A 123 16.09 10.24 -15.15
CA ASP A 123 15.47 10.53 -13.85
C ASP A 123 14.24 11.44 -14.03
N GLU A 124 14.43 12.56 -14.71
CA GLU A 124 13.36 13.52 -14.98
C GLU A 124 12.23 12.88 -15.82
N TYR A 125 12.60 12.12 -16.85
CA TYR A 125 11.63 11.43 -17.69
C TYR A 125 10.75 10.45 -16.91
N ILE A 126 11.34 9.64 -16.03
CA ILE A 126 10.60 8.71 -15.17
C ILE A 126 9.63 9.48 -14.28
N ARG A 127 10.10 10.51 -13.58
CA ARG A 127 9.26 11.32 -12.67
C ARG A 127 8.10 11.97 -13.40
N GLU A 128 8.34 12.55 -14.57
CA GLU A 128 7.30 13.24 -15.33
C GLU A 128 6.24 12.32 -15.91
N ASN A 129 6.63 11.14 -16.38
CA ASN A 129 5.74 10.27 -17.14
C ASN A 129 5.13 9.16 -16.30
N THR A 130 5.80 8.72 -15.25
CA THR A 130 5.28 7.68 -14.35
C THR A 130 4.78 8.20 -13.01
N GLY A 131 5.16 9.43 -12.63
CA GLY A 131 4.90 9.99 -11.30
C GLY A 131 5.77 9.41 -10.18
N LEU A 132 6.66 8.47 -10.51
CA LEU A 132 7.47 7.73 -9.55
C LEU A 132 8.90 8.27 -9.49
N VAL A 133 9.61 7.93 -8.42
CA VAL A 133 11.06 8.09 -8.34
C VAL A 133 11.74 6.83 -8.90
N PRO A 134 12.91 6.93 -9.56
CA PRO A 134 13.67 5.75 -9.93
C PRO A 134 14.14 4.99 -8.68
N ASP A 135 13.58 3.82 -8.43
CA ASP A 135 13.92 3.00 -7.27
C ASP A 135 13.66 1.51 -7.53
N ALA A 136 14.44 0.65 -6.87
CA ALA A 136 14.26 -0.79 -6.87
C ALA A 136 12.91 -1.26 -6.29
N TYR A 137 12.17 -0.37 -5.65
CA TYR A 137 10.83 -0.61 -5.13
C TYR A 137 9.85 -1.05 -6.23
N PHE A 138 9.91 -0.42 -7.40
CA PHE A 138 8.94 -0.62 -8.48
C PHE A 138 9.26 -1.85 -9.36
N SER A 139 8.27 -2.31 -10.14
CA SER A 139 8.33 -3.61 -10.83
C SER A 139 9.35 -3.68 -11.97
N ALA A 140 9.58 -2.57 -12.69
CA ALA A 140 10.36 -2.57 -13.95
C ALA A 140 11.72 -3.23 -13.84
N THR A 141 12.51 -2.85 -12.83
CA THR A 141 13.86 -3.40 -12.64
C THR A 141 13.85 -4.87 -12.21
N LYS A 142 12.77 -5.31 -11.55
CA LYS A 142 12.58 -6.72 -11.16
C LYS A 142 12.29 -7.60 -12.39
N ILE A 143 11.48 -7.10 -13.33
CA ILE A 143 11.23 -7.77 -14.61
C ILE A 143 12.56 -7.95 -15.34
N LYS A 144 13.30 -6.85 -15.53
CA LYS A 144 14.62 -6.90 -16.19
C LYS A 144 15.56 -7.90 -15.52
N TRP A 145 15.61 -7.88 -14.18
CA TRP A 145 16.46 -8.81 -13.44
C TRP A 145 16.12 -10.28 -13.74
N ILE A 146 14.83 -10.64 -13.75
CA ILE A 146 14.39 -12.01 -14.06
C ILE A 146 14.77 -12.37 -15.48
N LEU A 147 14.52 -11.49 -16.47
CA LEU A 147 14.87 -11.75 -17.87
C LEU A 147 16.37 -11.95 -18.09
N ASP A 148 17.21 -11.23 -17.34
CA ASP A 148 18.66 -11.27 -17.50
C ASP A 148 19.34 -12.40 -16.70
N HIS A 149 18.72 -12.88 -15.60
CA HIS A 149 19.36 -13.85 -14.69
C HIS A 149 18.75 -15.25 -14.71
N VAL A 150 17.51 -15.40 -15.16
CA VAL A 150 16.86 -16.71 -15.23
C VAL A 150 17.13 -17.32 -16.61
N PRO A 151 17.81 -18.48 -16.68
CA PRO A 151 18.16 -19.10 -17.97
C PRO A 151 16.93 -19.34 -18.85
N GLY A 152 17.00 -18.87 -20.09
CA GLY A 152 15.95 -19.02 -21.11
C GLY A 152 14.74 -18.07 -20.92
N ALA A 153 14.72 -17.22 -19.89
CA ALA A 153 13.59 -16.33 -19.66
C ALA A 153 13.49 -15.24 -20.74
N ARG A 154 14.62 -14.66 -21.14
CA ARG A 154 14.64 -13.62 -22.17
C ARG A 154 14.15 -14.14 -23.51
N GLU A 155 14.71 -15.26 -23.99
CA GLU A 155 14.32 -15.90 -25.25
C GLU A 155 12.82 -16.24 -25.27
N LYS A 156 12.30 -16.78 -24.17
CA LYS A 156 10.85 -17.06 -24.03
C LYS A 156 10.01 -15.79 -24.05
N ALA A 157 10.47 -14.72 -23.39
CA ALA A 157 9.77 -13.44 -23.39
C ALA A 157 9.70 -12.83 -24.80
N GLU A 158 10.81 -12.83 -25.54
CA GLU A 158 10.87 -12.35 -26.92
C GLU A 158 10.01 -13.20 -27.87
N ALA A 159 9.91 -14.51 -27.61
CA ALA A 159 9.02 -15.41 -28.35
C ALA A 159 7.53 -15.25 -27.97
N GLY A 160 7.18 -14.40 -26.96
CA GLY A 160 5.81 -14.21 -26.49
C GLY A 160 5.27 -15.37 -25.64
N GLU A 161 6.15 -16.22 -25.13
CA GLU A 161 5.80 -17.40 -24.32
C GLU A 161 5.67 -17.10 -22.84
N LEU A 162 6.14 -15.93 -22.38
CA LEU A 162 6.01 -15.48 -20.99
C LEU A 162 4.93 -14.44 -20.83
N LEU A 163 4.38 -14.38 -19.61
CA LEU A 163 3.52 -13.33 -19.11
C LEU A 163 4.14 -12.70 -17.86
N PHE A 164 3.99 -11.39 -17.74
CA PHE A 164 4.29 -10.64 -16.54
C PHE A 164 2.99 -10.24 -15.85
N GLY A 165 3.01 -10.17 -14.53
CA GLY A 165 1.97 -9.52 -13.75
C GLY A 165 2.47 -9.11 -12.38
N THR A 166 1.80 -8.12 -11.82
CA THR A 166 1.73 -7.90 -10.39
C THR A 166 0.78 -8.95 -9.79
N VAL A 167 0.64 -8.97 -8.48
CA VAL A 167 -0.11 -10.03 -7.79
C VAL A 167 -1.58 -10.12 -8.23
N ASP A 168 -2.21 -8.98 -8.49
CA ASP A 168 -3.58 -8.91 -9.05
C ASP A 168 -3.71 -9.67 -10.38
N THR A 169 -2.80 -9.40 -11.32
CA THR A 169 -2.77 -10.07 -12.63
C THR A 169 -2.61 -11.58 -12.48
N TRP A 170 -1.71 -12.01 -11.60
CA TRP A 170 -1.51 -13.43 -11.28
C TRP A 170 -2.78 -14.07 -10.74
N LEU A 171 -3.46 -13.43 -9.79
CA LEU A 171 -4.70 -13.94 -9.21
C LEU A 171 -5.84 -14.00 -10.23
N VAL A 172 -6.04 -12.95 -11.03
CA VAL A 172 -7.05 -12.95 -12.10
C VAL A 172 -6.77 -14.06 -13.10
N TRP A 173 -5.52 -14.20 -13.54
CA TRP A 173 -5.12 -15.24 -14.49
C TRP A 173 -5.41 -16.64 -13.93
N LYS A 174 -5.10 -16.89 -12.67
CA LYS A 174 -5.37 -18.17 -11.99
C LYS A 174 -6.88 -18.41 -11.81
N LEU A 175 -7.64 -17.42 -11.34
CA LEU A 175 -9.08 -17.52 -11.12
C LEU A 175 -9.85 -17.79 -12.41
N THR A 176 -9.41 -17.22 -13.53
CA THR A 176 -10.06 -17.38 -14.84
C THR A 176 -9.54 -18.58 -15.64
N GLY A 177 -8.70 -19.43 -15.04
CA GLY A 177 -8.13 -20.60 -15.70
C GLY A 177 -7.23 -20.28 -16.89
N GLY A 178 -6.46 -19.18 -16.80
CA GLY A 178 -5.52 -18.74 -17.81
C GLY A 178 -6.14 -17.99 -19.00
N LYS A 179 -7.39 -17.58 -18.90
CA LYS A 179 -8.11 -16.93 -20.02
C LYS A 179 -7.93 -15.41 -20.04
N VAL A 180 -7.66 -14.78 -18.90
CA VAL A 180 -7.62 -13.32 -18.76
C VAL A 180 -6.28 -12.88 -18.20
N HIS A 181 -5.58 -12.01 -18.94
CA HIS A 181 -4.30 -11.43 -18.57
C HIS A 181 -4.43 -9.91 -18.53
N VAL A 182 -4.86 -9.40 -17.38
CA VAL A 182 -5.16 -7.98 -17.16
C VAL A 182 -4.56 -7.49 -15.84
N THR A 183 -4.36 -6.19 -15.78
CA THR A 183 -4.14 -5.42 -14.55
C THR A 183 -5.02 -4.18 -14.57
N ASP A 184 -5.17 -3.51 -13.44
CA ASP A 184 -5.82 -2.20 -13.41
C ASP A 184 -4.80 -1.05 -13.45
N ARG A 185 -5.29 0.18 -13.68
CA ARG A 185 -4.41 1.36 -13.76
C ARG A 185 -3.72 1.67 -12.43
N THR A 186 -4.29 1.31 -11.28
CA THR A 186 -3.65 1.55 -9.97
C THR A 186 -2.40 0.71 -9.83
N ASN A 187 -2.46 -0.58 -10.15
CA ASN A 187 -1.31 -1.48 -10.15
C ASN A 187 -0.32 -1.15 -11.28
N ALA A 188 -0.80 -0.87 -12.50
CA ALA A 188 0.05 -0.51 -13.61
C ALA A 188 0.90 0.73 -13.30
N SER A 189 0.34 1.74 -12.64
CA SER A 189 1.05 2.97 -12.25
C SER A 189 2.19 2.73 -11.25
N ARG A 190 2.28 1.54 -10.64
CA ARG A 190 3.35 1.16 -9.70
C ARG A 190 4.48 0.37 -10.35
N THR A 191 4.43 0.16 -11.63
CA THR A 191 5.43 -0.66 -12.34
C THR A 191 6.69 0.09 -12.77
N MET A 192 6.65 1.43 -12.83
CA MET A 192 7.68 2.28 -13.47
C MET A 192 7.81 2.01 -14.98
N LEU A 193 6.77 1.40 -15.57
CA LEU A 193 6.67 1.16 -17.02
C LEU A 193 5.40 1.81 -17.62
N TYR A 194 4.48 2.25 -16.78
CA TYR A 194 3.20 2.81 -17.19
C TYR A 194 3.25 4.33 -17.20
N ASN A 195 2.90 4.91 -18.34
CA ASN A 195 2.82 6.36 -18.48
C ASN A 195 1.45 6.84 -17.98
N ILE A 196 1.44 7.54 -16.85
CA ILE A 196 0.20 8.01 -16.22
C ILE A 196 -0.47 9.18 -16.97
N ARG A 197 0.20 9.78 -17.95
CA ARG A 197 -0.33 10.87 -18.79
C ARG A 197 -1.01 10.34 -20.03
N THR A 198 -0.37 9.37 -20.71
CA THR A 198 -0.94 8.73 -21.92
C THR A 198 -1.83 7.54 -21.60
N LEU A 199 -1.78 7.04 -20.36
CA LEU A 199 -2.54 5.90 -19.86
C LEU A 199 -2.26 4.61 -20.65
N ASP A 200 -0.98 4.40 -21.00
CA ASP A 200 -0.49 3.20 -21.68
C ASP A 200 0.94 2.86 -21.19
N TRP A 201 1.41 1.68 -21.55
CA TRP A 201 2.79 1.28 -21.36
C TRP A 201 3.75 2.21 -22.10
N ASP A 202 4.82 2.63 -21.45
CA ASP A 202 5.77 3.62 -21.98
C ASP A 202 6.87 2.94 -22.81
N GLU A 203 6.82 3.11 -24.13
CA GLU A 203 7.75 2.48 -25.07
C GLU A 203 9.22 2.88 -24.82
N LYS A 204 9.48 4.12 -24.39
CA LYS A 204 10.85 4.56 -24.10
C LYS A 204 11.43 3.85 -22.87
N LEU A 205 10.59 3.62 -21.83
CA LEU A 205 11.01 2.86 -20.65
C LEU A 205 11.16 1.38 -20.95
N LEU A 206 10.27 0.80 -21.76
CA LEU A 206 10.40 -0.58 -22.23
C LEU A 206 11.70 -0.80 -22.99
N GLN A 207 12.06 0.12 -23.89
CA GLN A 207 13.32 0.06 -24.63
C GLN A 207 14.54 0.24 -23.73
N ALA A 208 14.49 1.21 -22.81
CA ALA A 208 15.62 1.49 -21.90
C ALA A 208 15.93 0.31 -20.97
N LEU A 209 14.92 -0.47 -20.62
CA LEU A 209 15.05 -1.64 -19.75
C LEU A 209 15.08 -2.97 -20.52
N ASP A 210 14.97 -2.92 -21.85
CA ASP A 210 14.95 -4.10 -22.73
C ASP A 210 13.87 -5.11 -22.31
N ILE A 211 12.62 -4.60 -22.13
CA ILE A 211 11.45 -5.39 -21.74
C ILE A 211 10.50 -5.51 -22.94
N PRO A 212 10.22 -6.75 -23.42
CA PRO A 212 9.27 -6.96 -24.49
C PRO A 212 7.83 -6.57 -24.09
N ARG A 213 7.15 -5.72 -24.88
CA ARG A 213 5.76 -5.35 -24.63
C ARG A 213 4.81 -6.56 -24.60
N SER A 214 5.14 -7.62 -25.32
CA SER A 214 4.32 -8.83 -25.45
C SER A 214 4.06 -9.58 -24.13
N ILE A 215 4.89 -9.36 -23.11
CA ILE A 215 4.71 -9.98 -21.80
C ILE A 215 3.75 -9.22 -20.89
N LEU A 216 3.43 -7.95 -21.21
CA LEU A 216 2.68 -7.06 -20.35
C LEU A 216 1.17 -7.33 -20.43
N PRO A 217 0.42 -7.20 -19.31
CA PRO A 217 -1.03 -7.37 -19.30
C PRO A 217 -1.75 -6.20 -19.98
N GLU A 218 -2.97 -6.44 -20.41
CA GLU A 218 -3.91 -5.38 -20.77
C GLU A 218 -4.25 -4.57 -19.53
N VAL A 219 -4.23 -3.23 -19.66
CA VAL A 219 -4.56 -2.32 -18.56
C VAL A 219 -6.00 -1.87 -18.68
N ARG A 220 -6.80 -2.11 -17.65
CA ARG A 220 -8.25 -1.86 -17.65
C ARG A 220 -8.66 -0.97 -16.47
N ASP A 221 -9.93 -0.63 -16.38
CA ASP A 221 -10.49 0.11 -15.26
C ASP A 221 -10.45 -0.71 -13.96
N SER A 222 -10.50 -0.04 -12.82
CA SER A 222 -10.46 -0.69 -11.51
C SER A 222 -11.80 -1.38 -11.14
N SER A 223 -12.90 -0.96 -11.77
CA SER A 223 -14.24 -1.52 -11.56
C SER A 223 -14.84 -1.93 -12.92
N GLU A 224 -14.71 -3.19 -13.25
CA GLU A 224 -15.12 -3.77 -14.53
C GLU A 224 -15.19 -5.29 -14.40
N ILE A 225 -16.09 -5.96 -15.13
CA ILE A 225 -16.07 -7.43 -15.19
C ILE A 225 -14.94 -7.88 -16.10
N TYR A 226 -13.88 -8.44 -15.52
CA TYR A 226 -12.69 -8.89 -16.26
C TYR A 226 -12.85 -10.30 -16.81
N GLY A 227 -13.60 -11.15 -16.11
CA GLY A 227 -13.83 -12.55 -16.44
C GLY A 227 -14.60 -13.24 -15.32
N TYR A 228 -14.64 -14.56 -15.37
CA TYR A 228 -15.40 -15.37 -14.44
C TYR A 228 -14.54 -16.47 -13.85
N THR A 229 -14.80 -16.80 -12.59
CA THR A 229 -14.26 -17.98 -11.92
C THR A 229 -15.40 -18.94 -11.54
N ASN A 230 -15.15 -20.24 -11.66
CA ASN A 230 -16.15 -21.24 -11.27
C ASN A 230 -16.03 -21.58 -9.79
N ILE A 231 -17.09 -21.31 -9.04
CA ILE A 231 -17.21 -21.66 -7.64
C ILE A 231 -18.36 -22.66 -7.48
N GLN A 232 -18.04 -23.90 -7.19
CA GLN A 232 -19.02 -24.98 -6.98
C GLN A 232 -20.06 -25.11 -8.13
N GLY A 233 -19.60 -24.90 -9.38
CA GLY A 233 -20.47 -24.98 -10.56
C GLY A 233 -21.18 -23.67 -10.93
N VAL A 234 -20.93 -22.58 -10.20
CA VAL A 234 -21.47 -21.25 -10.49
C VAL A 234 -20.37 -20.35 -11.02
N ASP A 235 -20.60 -19.67 -12.12
CA ASP A 235 -19.67 -18.69 -12.68
C ASP A 235 -19.86 -17.33 -11.98
N VAL A 236 -18.90 -16.96 -11.14
CA VAL A 236 -18.90 -15.71 -10.38
C VAL A 236 -17.94 -14.70 -11.05
N PRO A 237 -18.37 -13.46 -11.32
CA PRO A 237 -17.53 -12.48 -11.99
C PRO A 237 -16.40 -11.98 -11.07
N VAL A 238 -15.18 -11.85 -11.63
CA VAL A 238 -14.08 -11.07 -11.06
C VAL A 238 -14.25 -9.65 -11.59
N ALA A 239 -14.53 -8.68 -10.69
CA ALA A 239 -15.14 -7.43 -11.11
C ALA A 239 -14.55 -6.17 -10.43
N GLY A 240 -13.54 -6.30 -9.59
CA GLY A 240 -12.83 -5.18 -8.98
C GLY A 240 -11.36 -5.50 -8.80
N ILE A 241 -10.48 -4.57 -9.13
CA ILE A 241 -9.03 -4.67 -8.91
C ILE A 241 -8.51 -3.32 -8.45
N ALA A 242 -7.75 -3.29 -7.37
CA ALA A 242 -6.95 -2.12 -6.99
C ALA A 242 -5.76 -2.53 -6.12
N GLY A 243 -4.64 -1.82 -6.24
CA GLY A 243 -3.55 -1.92 -5.29
C GLY A 243 -4.02 -1.60 -3.87
N ASP A 244 -3.39 -2.20 -2.87
CA ASP A 244 -3.84 -2.18 -1.47
C ASP A 244 -4.07 -0.75 -0.92
N GLN A 245 -3.15 0.17 -1.20
CA GLN A 245 -3.25 1.54 -0.70
C GLN A 245 -4.34 2.34 -1.43
N GLN A 246 -4.53 2.10 -2.73
CA GLN A 246 -5.60 2.71 -3.52
C GLN A 246 -6.97 2.12 -3.11
N ALA A 247 -7.05 0.81 -2.88
CA ALA A 247 -8.25 0.17 -2.37
C ALA A 247 -8.63 0.75 -1.00
N ALA A 248 -7.66 0.95 -0.09
CA ALA A 248 -7.91 1.58 1.21
C ALA A 248 -8.40 3.04 1.06
N LEU A 249 -7.82 3.81 0.14
CA LEU A 249 -8.28 5.17 -0.16
C LEU A 249 -9.75 5.18 -0.62
N PHE A 250 -10.10 4.24 -1.50
CA PHE A 250 -11.47 4.08 -2.00
C PHE A 250 -12.42 3.57 -0.91
N GLY A 251 -12.00 2.58 -0.11
CA GLY A 251 -12.77 2.02 1.01
C GLY A 251 -13.02 3.02 2.13
N GLN A 252 -12.12 4.00 2.29
CA GLN A 252 -12.31 5.14 3.18
C GLN A 252 -13.26 6.21 2.61
N GLY A 253 -13.76 6.06 1.38
CA GLY A 253 -14.60 7.06 0.73
C GLY A 253 -13.87 8.38 0.49
N CYS A 254 -12.58 8.33 0.16
CA CYS A 254 -11.78 9.50 -0.17
C CYS A 254 -11.92 9.83 -1.66
N PHE A 255 -13.05 10.43 -2.04
CA PHE A 255 -13.45 10.63 -3.43
C PHE A 255 -13.25 12.04 -3.96
N ALA A 256 -12.97 13.00 -3.10
CA ALA A 256 -12.75 14.39 -3.50
C ALA A 256 -11.27 14.79 -3.38
N PRO A 257 -10.80 15.77 -4.20
CA PRO A 257 -9.47 16.34 -4.03
C PRO A 257 -9.27 16.89 -2.61
N GLY A 258 -8.19 16.47 -1.96
CA GLY A 258 -7.88 16.82 -0.57
C GLY A 258 -8.37 15.80 0.46
N ASP A 259 -9.21 14.83 0.09
CA ASP A 259 -9.49 13.68 0.94
C ASP A 259 -8.23 12.84 1.10
N ALA A 260 -7.91 12.48 2.34
CA ALA A 260 -6.68 11.77 2.64
C ALA A 260 -6.92 10.64 3.64
N LYS A 261 -6.15 9.57 3.45
CA LYS A 261 -6.09 8.46 4.40
C LYS A 261 -4.65 8.13 4.76
N ASN A 262 -4.43 7.62 5.97
CA ASN A 262 -3.17 7.04 6.38
C ASN A 262 -3.39 5.64 6.97
N THR A 263 -2.72 4.65 6.41
CA THR A 263 -2.71 3.29 6.95
C THR A 263 -1.52 3.12 7.86
N TYR A 264 -1.77 2.79 9.12
CA TYR A 264 -0.78 2.63 10.19
C TYR A 264 -0.53 1.15 10.46
N ASP A 265 0.46 0.57 9.80
CA ASP A 265 0.90 -0.81 10.01
C ASP A 265 2.41 -0.86 10.31
N THR A 266 3.16 -1.81 9.80
CA THR A 266 4.63 -1.86 9.93
C THR A 266 5.28 -0.55 9.51
N GLY A 267 4.84 0.01 8.36
CA GLY A 267 5.07 1.38 7.92
C GLY A 267 3.78 2.20 7.98
N CYS A 268 3.84 3.45 7.51
CA CYS A 268 2.64 4.25 7.27
C CYS A 268 2.58 4.66 5.80
N PHE A 269 1.38 4.57 5.22
CA PHE A 269 1.13 4.91 3.82
C PHE A 269 0.04 5.96 3.74
N LEU A 270 0.46 7.20 3.52
CA LEU A 270 -0.42 8.36 3.43
C LEU A 270 -0.70 8.67 1.96
N LEU A 271 -1.97 8.64 1.59
CA LEU A 271 -2.44 9.00 0.26
C LEU A 271 -3.43 10.15 0.34
N MET A 272 -3.30 11.11 -0.57
CA MET A 272 -4.25 12.20 -0.77
C MET A 272 -4.78 12.14 -2.21
N ASN A 273 -6.10 12.08 -2.36
CA ASN A 273 -6.75 12.21 -3.67
C ASN A 273 -6.49 13.61 -4.23
N THR A 274 -6.03 13.71 -5.48
CA THR A 274 -5.76 14.95 -6.19
C THR A 274 -6.74 15.19 -7.34
N GLY A 275 -7.75 14.33 -7.49
CA GLY A 275 -8.71 14.39 -8.58
C GLY A 275 -8.04 14.07 -9.92
N LYS A 276 -8.34 14.88 -10.93
CA LYS A 276 -7.80 14.71 -12.30
C LYS A 276 -6.42 15.36 -12.49
N GLU A 277 -5.87 16.00 -11.47
CA GLU A 277 -4.60 16.72 -11.55
C GLU A 277 -3.43 15.82 -11.18
N ILE A 278 -2.42 15.83 -12.05
CA ILE A 278 -1.14 15.15 -11.84
C ILE A 278 -0.17 16.16 -11.24
N TYR A 279 0.19 15.98 -9.98
CA TYR A 279 1.19 16.80 -9.32
C TYR A 279 2.57 16.13 -9.37
N GLN A 280 3.57 16.87 -9.79
CA GLN A 280 4.95 16.45 -9.68
C GLN A 280 5.52 16.97 -8.36
N SER A 281 5.74 16.06 -7.41
CA SER A 281 6.23 16.44 -6.10
C SER A 281 7.66 16.97 -6.16
N LYS A 282 7.90 18.05 -5.41
CA LYS A 282 9.24 18.61 -5.14
C LYS A 282 9.76 18.22 -3.76
N ASN A 283 8.93 17.52 -2.98
CA ASN A 283 9.22 17.14 -1.60
C ASN A 283 9.29 15.61 -1.43
N GLY A 284 9.66 14.88 -2.50
CA GLY A 284 9.95 13.45 -2.42
C GLY A 284 8.71 12.53 -2.35
N LEU A 285 7.52 13.02 -2.66
CA LEU A 285 6.32 12.20 -2.76
C LEU A 285 6.24 11.56 -4.16
N VAL A 286 5.42 10.53 -4.31
CA VAL A 286 5.13 9.93 -5.62
C VAL A 286 3.69 10.18 -6.03
N THR A 287 3.47 10.35 -7.33
CA THR A 287 2.13 10.40 -7.90
C THR A 287 1.76 9.03 -8.44
N THR A 288 0.54 8.60 -8.17
CA THR A 288 0.01 7.31 -8.59
C THR A 288 -1.41 7.48 -9.11
N VAL A 289 -1.91 6.53 -9.90
CA VAL A 289 -3.34 6.47 -10.19
C VAL A 289 -4.07 6.06 -8.92
N ALA A 290 -5.02 6.88 -8.49
CA ALA A 290 -5.86 6.60 -7.31
C ALA A 290 -6.93 5.58 -7.64
N ILE A 291 -7.60 5.76 -8.77
CA ILE A 291 -8.70 4.91 -9.25
C ILE A 291 -8.98 5.18 -10.73
N SER A 292 -9.60 4.22 -11.39
CA SER A 292 -10.09 4.34 -12.75
C SER A 292 -11.48 3.69 -12.85
N LEU A 293 -12.48 4.49 -13.22
CA LEU A 293 -13.88 4.06 -13.31
C LEU A 293 -14.51 4.62 -14.59
N ASN A 294 -15.11 3.76 -15.40
CA ASN A 294 -15.79 4.15 -16.65
C ASN A 294 -14.91 5.02 -17.59
N GLY A 295 -13.62 4.72 -17.66
CA GLY A 295 -12.64 5.48 -18.42
C GLY A 295 -12.16 6.79 -17.78
N GLU A 296 -12.74 7.21 -16.65
CA GLU A 296 -12.30 8.37 -15.88
C GLU A 296 -11.21 7.98 -14.90
N VAL A 297 -10.10 8.71 -14.90
CA VAL A 297 -8.94 8.44 -14.05
C VAL A 297 -8.76 9.56 -13.02
N GLU A 298 -8.54 9.19 -11.78
CA GLU A 298 -8.15 10.09 -10.70
C GLU A 298 -6.77 9.69 -10.19
N TYR A 299 -6.05 10.69 -9.67
CA TYR A 299 -4.69 10.55 -9.17
C TYR A 299 -4.61 10.78 -7.68
N ALA A 300 -3.51 10.34 -7.08
CA ALA A 300 -3.19 10.60 -5.70
C ALA A 300 -1.70 10.92 -5.53
N LEU A 301 -1.38 11.76 -4.57
CA LEU A 301 -0.04 11.83 -4.00
C LEU A 301 0.10 10.81 -2.89
N GLU A 302 1.22 10.11 -2.88
CA GLU A 302 1.57 9.11 -1.87
C GLU A 302 2.90 9.45 -1.21
N GLY A 303 2.91 9.36 0.12
CA GLY A 303 4.11 9.38 0.94
C GLY A 303 4.18 8.14 1.81
N SER A 304 5.36 7.52 1.89
CA SER A 304 5.58 6.29 2.65
C SER A 304 6.54 6.54 3.80
N VAL A 305 6.13 6.17 5.00
CA VAL A 305 6.97 6.05 6.20
C VAL A 305 7.38 4.60 6.33
N PHE A 306 8.68 4.30 6.28
CA PHE A 306 9.16 2.91 6.29
C PHE A 306 9.03 2.25 7.66
N VAL A 307 9.15 3.03 8.72
CA VAL A 307 9.08 2.54 10.10
C VAL A 307 7.96 3.27 10.85
N GLY A 308 6.76 2.70 10.76
CA GLY A 308 5.58 3.07 11.56
C GLY A 308 5.49 2.18 12.79
N GLY A 309 4.51 1.29 12.88
CA GLY A 309 4.34 0.32 13.96
C GLY A 309 5.56 -0.58 14.22
N ALA A 310 6.47 -0.69 13.24
CA ALA A 310 7.73 -1.40 13.42
C ALA A 310 8.61 -0.84 14.55
N VAL A 311 8.49 0.44 14.90
CA VAL A 311 9.22 0.99 16.06
C VAL A 311 8.70 0.39 17.37
N ILE A 312 7.39 0.15 17.48
CA ILE A 312 6.78 -0.48 18.65
C ILE A 312 7.15 -1.97 18.72
N GLN A 313 7.19 -2.66 17.58
CA GLN A 313 7.71 -4.03 17.53
C GLN A 313 9.17 -4.08 17.99
N TRP A 314 9.99 -3.13 17.59
CA TRP A 314 11.39 -3.04 18.07
C TRP A 314 11.48 -2.76 19.59
N ILE A 315 10.62 -1.90 20.13
CA ILE A 315 10.51 -1.67 21.60
C ILE A 315 10.16 -2.98 22.33
N ARG A 316 9.29 -3.82 21.73
CA ARG A 316 8.92 -5.14 22.27
C ARG A 316 10.03 -6.18 22.11
N ASP A 317 10.47 -6.42 20.87
CA ASP A 317 11.30 -7.57 20.50
C ASP A 317 12.80 -7.29 20.65
N GLY A 318 13.24 -6.06 20.36
CA GLY A 318 14.63 -5.65 20.40
C GLY A 318 15.06 -5.07 21.76
N MET A 319 14.20 -4.24 22.35
CA MET A 319 14.49 -3.57 23.62
C MET A 319 13.87 -4.27 24.84
N HIS A 320 12.92 -5.18 24.63
CA HIS A 320 12.20 -5.90 25.68
C HIS A 320 11.58 -4.99 26.75
N MET A 321 11.08 -3.82 26.34
CA MET A 321 10.46 -2.84 27.24
C MET A 321 8.98 -3.09 27.48
N ILE A 322 8.31 -3.80 26.56
CA ILE A 322 6.91 -4.20 26.66
C ILE A 322 6.77 -5.68 26.28
N GLN A 323 5.68 -6.33 26.69
CA GLN A 323 5.41 -7.73 26.34
C GLN A 323 4.53 -7.85 25.09
N ASP A 324 3.56 -6.97 24.95
CA ASP A 324 2.69 -6.88 23.78
C ASP A 324 2.74 -5.46 23.20
N SER A 325 2.59 -5.35 21.88
CA SER A 325 2.57 -4.04 21.22
C SER A 325 1.43 -3.14 21.70
N CYS A 326 0.30 -3.71 22.13
CA CYS A 326 -0.82 -2.94 22.68
C CYS A 326 -0.54 -2.33 24.06
N ASP A 327 0.52 -2.75 24.75
CA ASP A 327 0.92 -2.17 26.04
C ASP A 327 1.55 -0.78 25.87
N SER A 328 2.01 -0.43 24.67
CA SER A 328 2.70 0.85 24.41
C SER A 328 1.85 2.07 24.77
N GLU A 329 0.56 2.06 24.42
CA GLU A 329 -0.39 3.10 24.81
C GLU A 329 -0.44 3.34 26.32
N TYR A 330 -0.54 2.25 27.09
CA TYR A 330 -0.59 2.34 28.56
C TYR A 330 0.67 2.97 29.14
N TYR A 331 1.85 2.55 28.66
CA TYR A 331 3.11 3.11 29.16
C TYR A 331 3.36 4.54 28.68
N ALA A 332 2.99 4.89 27.47
CA ALA A 332 3.10 6.24 26.93
C ALA A 332 2.26 7.26 27.76
N GLN A 333 1.11 6.84 28.26
CA GLN A 333 0.22 7.67 29.08
C GLN A 333 0.68 7.80 30.55
N LYS A 334 1.69 7.06 31.00
CA LYS A 334 2.23 7.14 32.38
C LYS A 334 3.07 8.41 32.63
N VAL A 335 3.45 9.10 31.61
CA VAL A 335 4.23 10.35 31.68
C VAL A 335 3.45 11.47 31.00
N PRO A 336 3.54 12.72 31.50
CA PRO A 336 2.77 13.84 30.97
C PRO A 336 3.24 14.28 29.57
N ASP A 337 4.52 14.06 29.27
CA ASP A 337 5.17 14.43 28.01
C ASP A 337 6.32 13.46 27.72
N ASN A 338 7.06 13.67 26.61
CA ASN A 338 8.20 12.85 26.24
C ASN A 338 9.48 13.18 27.01
N GLY A 339 9.47 14.14 27.95
CA GLY A 339 10.64 14.57 28.72
C GLY A 339 11.77 15.13 27.87
N GLY A 340 11.47 15.65 26.67
CA GLY A 340 12.44 16.12 25.67
C GLY A 340 13.13 15.02 24.89
N VAL A 341 12.63 13.77 24.99
CA VAL A 341 13.17 12.61 24.27
C VAL A 341 12.52 12.50 22.90
N TYR A 342 13.33 12.34 21.85
CA TYR A 342 12.89 12.05 20.50
C TYR A 342 13.54 10.78 20.00
N ILE A 343 12.75 9.92 19.35
CA ILE A 343 13.21 8.74 18.62
C ILE A 343 13.02 8.97 17.14
N VAL A 344 14.10 8.88 16.38
CA VAL A 344 14.06 8.86 14.91
C VAL A 344 14.24 7.40 14.48
N PRO A 345 13.20 6.72 14.01
CA PRO A 345 13.27 5.28 13.76
C PRO A 345 13.80 4.97 12.35
N ALA A 346 14.92 5.54 11.98
CA ALA A 346 15.54 5.36 10.66
C ALA A 346 16.31 4.03 10.56
N PHE A 347 15.66 2.89 10.86
CA PHE A 347 16.32 1.57 10.92
C PHE A 347 16.91 1.14 9.57
N THR A 348 16.27 1.54 8.48
CA THR A 348 16.67 1.27 7.10
C THR A 348 16.85 2.55 6.28
N GLY A 349 17.16 3.66 6.95
CA GLY A 349 17.15 4.99 6.38
C GLY A 349 15.80 5.69 6.57
N LEU A 350 15.69 6.90 6.04
CA LEU A 350 14.48 7.71 6.04
C LEU A 350 13.84 7.70 4.64
N GLY A 351 12.53 7.53 4.58
CA GLY A 351 11.71 7.68 3.38
C GLY A 351 11.37 9.15 3.11
N ALA A 352 10.23 9.36 2.44
CA ALA A 352 9.74 10.70 2.17
C ALA A 352 9.48 11.48 3.48
N PRO A 353 9.72 12.80 3.50
CA PRO A 353 10.25 13.63 2.43
C PRO A 353 11.79 13.69 2.37
N TYR A 354 12.48 12.97 3.25
CA TYR A 354 13.94 13.12 3.47
C TYR A 354 14.80 12.34 2.48
N TRP A 355 14.41 11.12 2.12
CA TRP A 355 15.11 10.20 1.21
C TRP A 355 16.59 10.03 1.53
N ASP A 356 16.88 9.74 2.81
CA ASP A 356 18.25 9.52 3.29
C ASP A 356 18.43 8.03 3.66
N MET A 357 19.07 7.29 2.75
CA MET A 357 19.42 5.88 2.97
C MET A 357 20.56 5.68 4.00
N TYR A 358 21.31 6.71 4.30
CA TYR A 358 22.42 6.69 5.25
C TYR A 358 22.01 7.11 6.66
N ALA A 359 20.82 7.67 6.83
CA ALA A 359 20.27 7.89 8.16
C ALA A 359 20.16 6.58 8.95
N ARG A 360 20.34 6.66 10.26
CA ARG A 360 20.13 5.52 11.18
C ARG A 360 19.31 5.95 12.37
N GLY A 361 18.67 4.95 13.02
CA GLY A 361 17.88 5.18 14.21
C GLY A 361 18.66 5.91 15.31
N ALA A 362 18.02 6.90 15.93
CA ALA A 362 18.62 7.71 16.98
C ALA A 362 17.63 7.95 18.11
N ILE A 363 18.15 7.97 19.35
CA ILE A 363 17.41 8.41 20.54
C ILE A 363 18.14 9.64 21.09
N LEU A 364 17.46 10.75 21.16
CA LEU A 364 18.04 12.04 21.54
C LEU A 364 17.28 12.67 22.70
N GLY A 365 17.92 13.56 23.46
CA GLY A 365 17.28 14.27 24.57
C GLY A 365 17.25 13.50 25.90
N ILE A 366 17.95 12.37 26.02
CA ILE A 366 18.02 11.56 27.23
C ILE A 366 18.69 12.36 28.35
N THR A 367 18.05 12.38 29.51
CA THR A 367 18.60 12.92 30.77
C THR A 367 18.56 11.84 31.86
N ARG A 368 19.10 12.16 33.04
CA ARG A 368 19.02 11.24 34.19
C ARG A 368 17.57 10.93 34.63
N GLY A 369 16.64 11.82 34.36
CA GLY A 369 15.21 11.66 34.67
C GLY A 369 14.44 10.86 33.64
N THR A 370 15.07 10.51 32.50
CA THR A 370 14.42 9.72 31.46
C THR A 370 14.12 8.32 31.94
N THR A 371 12.88 7.88 31.78
CA THR A 371 12.42 6.53 32.14
C THR A 371 12.02 5.74 30.90
N GLN A 372 11.79 4.46 31.06
CA GLN A 372 11.24 3.58 30.03
C GLN A 372 9.96 4.17 29.41
N ASN A 373 9.09 4.79 30.20
CA ASN A 373 7.84 5.36 29.72
C ASN A 373 8.05 6.52 28.74
N HIS A 374 9.07 7.36 28.97
CA HIS A 374 9.45 8.43 28.04
C HIS A 374 9.95 7.88 26.70
N ILE A 375 10.72 6.78 26.73
CA ILE A 375 11.22 6.10 25.53
C ILE A 375 10.05 5.53 24.71
N ILE A 376 9.12 4.81 25.37
CA ILE A 376 7.93 4.23 24.72
C ILE A 376 7.07 5.35 24.11
N ARG A 377 6.82 6.42 24.88
CA ARG A 377 6.07 7.58 24.38
C ARG A 377 6.74 8.25 23.19
N ALA A 378 8.03 8.46 23.24
CA ALA A 378 8.78 9.04 22.11
C ALA A 378 8.72 8.14 20.86
N ALA A 379 8.66 6.81 21.03
CA ALA A 379 8.47 5.88 19.93
C ALA A 379 7.07 6.04 19.28
N GLU A 380 6.01 6.12 20.10
CA GLU A 380 4.65 6.40 19.61
C GLU A 380 4.57 7.75 18.88
N GLU A 381 5.07 8.80 19.52
CA GLU A 381 5.08 10.15 18.94
C GLU A 381 5.84 10.22 17.61
N SER A 382 6.90 9.42 17.44
CA SER A 382 7.68 9.38 16.20
C SER A 382 6.88 8.97 14.97
N ILE A 383 5.87 8.11 15.15
CA ILE A 383 4.96 7.68 14.08
C ILE A 383 4.12 8.87 13.60
N ALA A 384 3.61 9.64 14.55
CA ALA A 384 2.78 10.80 14.25
C ALA A 384 3.59 11.96 13.62
N TYR A 385 4.81 12.21 14.07
CA TYR A 385 5.69 13.23 13.49
C TYR A 385 6.02 12.93 12.03
N GLN A 386 6.40 11.70 11.70
CA GLN A 386 6.68 11.30 10.32
C GLN A 386 5.46 11.48 9.42
N SER A 387 4.27 11.14 9.90
CA SER A 387 3.02 11.36 9.17
C SER A 387 2.70 12.85 8.98
N ALA A 388 3.05 13.69 9.96
CA ALA A 388 2.90 15.14 9.85
C ALA A 388 3.83 15.74 8.79
N ASP A 389 5.07 15.26 8.71
CA ASP A 389 6.02 15.67 7.66
C ASP A 389 5.50 15.35 6.25
N LEU A 390 4.92 14.14 6.06
CA LEU A 390 4.32 13.75 4.79
C LEU A 390 3.12 14.63 4.43
N MET A 391 2.22 14.87 5.38
CA MET A 391 1.04 15.71 5.13
C MET A 391 1.45 17.15 4.80
N GLY A 392 2.42 17.70 5.52
CA GLY A 392 2.99 19.02 5.24
C GLY A 392 3.60 19.11 3.83
N ALA A 393 4.30 18.06 3.39
CA ALA A 393 4.83 17.96 2.04
C ALA A 393 3.72 17.91 0.98
N MET A 394 2.65 17.15 1.22
CA MET A 394 1.49 17.09 0.31
C MET A 394 0.79 18.43 0.15
N GLU A 395 0.51 19.10 1.26
CA GLU A 395 -0.11 20.44 1.24
C GLU A 395 0.78 21.48 0.55
N LYS A 396 2.10 21.38 0.73
CA LYS A 396 3.07 22.28 0.10
C LYS A 396 3.17 22.07 -1.41
N ASP A 397 3.15 20.82 -1.86
CA ASP A 397 3.28 20.49 -3.29
C ASP A 397 2.00 20.83 -4.07
N THR A 398 0.84 20.67 -3.47
CA THR A 398 -0.45 20.83 -4.16
C THR A 398 -1.14 22.15 -3.89
N GLY A 399 -0.86 22.81 -2.76
CA GLY A 399 -1.65 23.93 -2.26
C GLY A 399 -3.03 23.52 -1.71
N ILE A 400 -3.39 22.24 -1.79
CA ILE A 400 -4.64 21.70 -1.26
C ILE A 400 -4.51 21.51 0.25
N LYS A 401 -5.48 22.00 1.03
CA LYS A 401 -5.51 21.79 2.47
C LYS A 401 -6.30 20.55 2.85
N ILE A 402 -5.64 19.62 3.50
CA ILE A 402 -6.27 18.43 4.07
C ILE A 402 -7.01 18.86 5.35
N LYS A 403 -8.32 18.67 5.38
CA LYS A 403 -9.14 19.07 6.54
C LYS A 403 -9.23 17.95 7.58
N THR A 404 -9.34 16.73 7.12
CA THR A 404 -9.56 15.54 7.92
C THR A 404 -8.66 14.43 7.43
N LEU A 405 -8.03 13.71 8.35
CA LEU A 405 -7.28 12.51 8.04
C LEU A 405 -8.09 11.28 8.44
N LYS A 406 -8.40 10.43 7.49
CA LYS A 406 -8.99 9.11 7.75
C LYS A 406 -7.89 8.10 8.02
N VAL A 407 -8.07 7.24 9.02
CA VAL A 407 -7.02 6.33 9.49
C VAL A 407 -7.51 4.89 9.55
N ASP A 408 -6.61 3.96 9.22
CA ASP A 408 -6.80 2.52 9.34
C ASP A 408 -5.48 1.81 9.64
N GLY A 409 -5.47 0.48 9.57
CA GLY A 409 -4.33 -0.33 9.93
C GLY A 409 -4.27 -0.68 11.43
N GLY A 410 -3.35 -1.58 11.77
CA GLY A 410 -3.26 -2.16 13.12
C GLY A 410 -3.01 -1.14 14.22
N ALA A 411 -2.05 -0.23 14.00
CA ALA A 411 -1.68 0.78 15.01
C ALA A 411 -2.71 1.91 15.15
N SER A 412 -3.67 2.05 14.22
CA SER A 412 -4.77 3.02 14.38
C SER A 412 -5.71 2.69 15.55
N ARG A 413 -5.56 1.50 16.17
CA ARG A 413 -6.31 1.13 17.38
C ARG A 413 -5.87 1.89 18.61
N ASP A 414 -4.62 2.32 18.64
CA ASP A 414 -4.02 3.07 19.74
C ASP A 414 -4.65 4.47 19.87
N GLN A 415 -5.26 4.72 21.02
CA GLN A 415 -5.98 5.98 21.27
C GLN A 415 -5.01 7.13 21.50
N PHE A 416 -3.89 6.86 22.19
CA PHE A 416 -2.87 7.87 22.44
C PHE A 416 -2.24 8.32 21.12
N LEU A 417 -1.82 7.38 20.28
CA LEU A 417 -1.24 7.69 18.97
C LEU A 417 -2.21 8.50 18.11
N MET A 418 -3.49 8.12 18.04
CA MET A 418 -4.47 8.82 17.21
C MET A 418 -4.81 10.22 17.74
N GLN A 419 -4.90 10.40 19.05
CA GLN A 419 -5.08 11.72 19.65
C GLN A 419 -3.83 12.60 19.40
N PHE A 420 -2.64 12.05 19.63
CA PHE A 420 -1.39 12.79 19.37
C PHE A 420 -1.24 13.14 17.88
N GLN A 421 -1.67 12.25 16.98
CA GLN A 421 -1.70 12.54 15.55
C GLN A 421 -2.62 13.72 15.22
N ALA A 422 -3.81 13.77 15.80
CA ALA A 422 -4.72 14.92 15.64
C ALA A 422 -4.10 16.21 16.17
N ASP A 423 -3.48 16.15 17.33
CA ASP A 423 -2.83 17.26 18.01
C ASP A 423 -1.66 17.83 17.19
N ILE A 424 -0.76 16.96 16.70
CA ILE A 424 0.44 17.40 15.96
C ILE A 424 0.12 17.89 14.54
N LEU A 425 -0.96 17.38 13.93
CA LEU A 425 -1.44 17.84 12.64
C LEU A 425 -2.29 19.10 12.70
N ASP A 426 -2.86 19.42 13.86
CA ASP A 426 -3.93 20.41 14.01
C ASP A 426 -5.12 20.11 13.11
N LYS A 427 -5.49 18.83 13.04
CA LYS A 427 -6.55 18.35 12.15
C LYS A 427 -7.37 17.26 12.81
N VAL A 428 -8.60 17.13 12.36
CA VAL A 428 -9.47 16.03 12.79
C VAL A 428 -8.95 14.72 12.21
N VAL A 429 -8.83 13.71 13.06
CA VAL A 429 -8.53 12.33 12.68
C VAL A 429 -9.80 11.48 12.85
N GLN A 430 -10.16 10.72 11.82
CA GLN A 430 -11.35 9.87 11.79
C GLN A 430 -10.99 8.40 11.60
N ARG A 431 -11.42 7.57 12.52
CA ARG A 431 -11.32 6.11 12.40
C ARG A 431 -12.67 5.52 12.00
N PRO A 432 -12.76 4.74 10.91
CA PRO A 432 -14.02 4.17 10.43
C PRO A 432 -14.54 3.06 11.35
N ALA A 433 -15.84 2.78 11.25
CA ALA A 433 -16.45 1.64 11.94
C ALA A 433 -15.93 0.32 11.41
N ILE A 434 -15.78 0.19 10.10
CA ILE A 434 -15.18 -0.98 9.45
C ILE A 434 -13.70 -0.68 9.19
N ARG A 435 -12.84 -1.43 9.84
CA ARG A 435 -11.38 -1.22 9.77
C ARG A 435 -10.72 -1.93 8.58
N GLU A 436 -11.40 -2.89 7.99
CA GLU A 436 -10.94 -3.64 6.82
C GLU A 436 -11.16 -2.82 5.53
N THR A 437 -10.69 -1.58 5.54
CA THR A 437 -10.94 -0.59 4.47
C THR A 437 -10.32 -0.99 3.15
N THR A 438 -9.18 -1.68 3.16
CA THR A 438 -8.52 -2.21 1.97
C THR A 438 -9.40 -3.24 1.27
N ALA A 439 -9.85 -4.26 2.01
CA ALA A 439 -10.76 -5.27 1.48
C ALA A 439 -12.13 -4.69 1.08
N LEU A 440 -12.63 -3.74 1.86
CA LEU A 440 -13.89 -3.05 1.57
C LEU A 440 -13.80 -2.23 0.29
N GLY A 441 -12.65 -1.58 0.02
CA GLY A 441 -12.43 -0.85 -1.22
C GLY A 441 -12.52 -1.76 -2.45
N ALA A 442 -11.87 -2.92 -2.41
CA ALA A 442 -11.98 -3.93 -3.47
C ALA A 442 -13.42 -4.44 -3.62
N ALA A 443 -14.13 -4.63 -2.49
CA ALA A 443 -15.54 -5.03 -2.52
C ALA A 443 -16.41 -3.95 -3.18
N TYR A 444 -16.20 -2.68 -2.87
CA TYR A 444 -16.92 -1.58 -3.49
C TYR A 444 -16.72 -1.52 -5.00
N LEU A 445 -15.48 -1.70 -5.48
CA LEU A 445 -15.19 -1.72 -6.90
C LEU A 445 -15.93 -2.86 -7.62
N ALA A 446 -15.89 -4.07 -7.05
CA ALA A 446 -16.64 -5.19 -7.59
C ALA A 446 -18.15 -4.96 -7.52
N GLY A 447 -18.66 -4.40 -6.43
CA GLY A 447 -20.07 -4.10 -6.24
C GLY A 447 -20.59 -3.03 -7.20
N LEU A 448 -19.79 -2.03 -7.54
CA LEU A 448 -20.12 -1.03 -8.57
C LEU A 448 -20.21 -1.68 -9.96
N ALA A 449 -19.24 -2.53 -10.33
CA ALA A 449 -19.26 -3.22 -11.62
C ALA A 449 -20.43 -4.22 -11.78
N THR A 450 -20.89 -4.80 -10.67
CA THR A 450 -21.99 -5.78 -10.67
C THR A 450 -23.36 -5.20 -10.27
N GLY A 451 -23.39 -3.88 -9.95
CA GLY A 451 -24.64 -3.17 -9.63
C GLY A 451 -25.20 -3.44 -8.23
N VAL A 452 -24.39 -3.98 -7.31
CA VAL A 452 -24.76 -4.11 -5.88
C VAL A 452 -24.86 -2.73 -5.25
N TRP A 453 -23.88 -1.86 -5.54
CA TRP A 453 -23.92 -0.42 -5.26
C TRP A 453 -23.99 0.34 -6.58
N LYS A 454 -24.77 1.42 -6.62
CA LYS A 454 -25.06 2.15 -7.86
C LYS A 454 -24.09 3.30 -8.14
N SER A 455 -23.51 3.87 -7.07
CA SER A 455 -22.64 5.04 -7.21
C SER A 455 -21.74 5.24 -5.97
N ARG A 456 -20.77 6.14 -6.11
CA ARG A 456 -19.91 6.58 -5.00
C ARG A 456 -20.69 7.29 -3.91
N GLU A 457 -21.78 7.99 -4.26
CA GLU A 457 -22.65 8.68 -3.30
C GLU A 457 -23.33 7.67 -2.37
N GLU A 458 -23.80 6.54 -2.92
CA GLU A 458 -24.36 5.45 -2.12
C GLU A 458 -23.33 4.89 -1.14
N ILE A 459 -22.11 4.64 -1.61
CA ILE A 459 -20.97 4.19 -0.79
C ILE A 459 -20.65 5.20 0.31
N THR A 460 -20.64 6.49 -0.02
CA THR A 460 -20.39 7.56 0.96
C THR A 460 -21.40 7.58 2.10
N HIS A 461 -22.67 7.27 1.82
CA HIS A 461 -23.71 7.18 2.84
C HIS A 461 -23.56 5.95 3.76
N LEU A 462 -22.92 4.90 3.28
CA LEU A 462 -22.62 3.70 4.08
C LEU A 462 -21.41 3.91 4.99
N TRP A 463 -20.48 4.79 4.61
CA TRP A 463 -19.29 5.05 5.43
C TRP A 463 -19.68 5.70 6.76
N SER A 464 -19.20 5.15 7.85
CA SER A 464 -19.48 5.66 9.19
C SER A 464 -18.20 5.79 10.02
N CYS A 465 -18.13 6.87 10.80
CA CYS A 465 -17.05 7.11 11.74
C CYS A 465 -17.33 6.38 13.06
N ASN A 466 -16.40 5.54 13.49
CA ASN A 466 -16.45 4.93 14.84
C ASN A 466 -15.92 5.89 15.91
N GLN A 467 -14.82 6.58 15.60
CA GLN A 467 -14.18 7.48 16.54
C GLN A 467 -13.57 8.70 15.84
N LEU A 468 -13.80 9.85 16.46
CA LEU A 468 -13.30 11.15 16.05
C LEU A 468 -12.27 11.61 17.09
N PHE A 469 -11.12 12.09 16.62
CA PHE A 469 -10.10 12.73 17.44
C PHE A 469 -9.96 14.17 16.96
N GLU A 470 -10.31 15.10 17.84
CA GLU A 470 -10.14 16.52 17.59
C GLU A 470 -8.84 17.02 18.21
N PRO A 471 -8.13 17.97 17.58
CA PRO A 471 -6.91 18.54 18.15
C PRO A 471 -7.20 19.27 19.45
N LYS A 472 -6.36 19.05 20.46
CA LYS A 472 -6.45 19.63 21.81
C LYS A 472 -5.20 20.40 22.20
N MET A 473 -4.09 20.20 21.48
CA MET A 473 -2.81 20.83 21.75
C MET A 473 -2.80 22.27 21.24
N ASP A 474 -2.28 23.19 22.04
CA ASP A 474 -2.10 24.57 21.60
C ASP A 474 -0.97 24.69 20.55
N ALA A 475 -0.99 25.82 19.81
CA ALA A 475 -0.06 26.02 18.70
C ALA A 475 1.40 26.13 19.16
N ALA A 476 1.66 26.74 20.31
CA ALA A 476 3.04 26.93 20.80
C ALA A 476 3.67 25.59 21.19
N GLN A 477 2.93 24.74 21.89
CA GLN A 477 3.38 23.39 22.23
C GLN A 477 3.63 22.55 20.98
N ARG A 478 2.75 22.63 19.97
CA ARG A 478 2.89 21.93 18.70
C ARG A 478 4.17 22.35 17.96
N GLU A 479 4.41 23.66 17.86
CA GLU A 479 5.61 24.21 17.21
C GLU A 479 6.89 23.75 17.92
N GLU A 480 6.94 23.80 19.24
CA GLU A 480 8.08 23.33 20.04
C GLU A 480 8.38 21.85 19.79
N LEU A 481 7.33 20.99 19.78
CA LEU A 481 7.49 19.56 19.53
C LEU A 481 7.98 19.27 18.12
N LEU A 482 7.44 19.96 17.11
CA LEU A 482 7.88 19.81 15.72
C LEU A 482 9.31 20.33 15.50
N GLU A 483 9.68 21.44 16.13
CA GLU A 483 11.08 21.94 16.09
C GLU A 483 12.04 20.91 16.69
N GLY A 484 11.68 20.33 17.84
CA GLY A 484 12.47 19.26 18.47
C GLY A 484 12.59 18.03 17.58
N TRP A 485 11.49 17.62 16.94
CA TRP A 485 11.47 16.52 15.97
C TRP A 485 12.41 16.78 14.79
N HIS A 486 12.27 17.91 14.11
CA HIS A 486 13.11 18.24 12.95
C HIS A 486 14.60 18.35 13.33
N LYS A 487 14.90 18.88 14.52
CA LYS A 487 16.26 18.88 15.04
C LYS A 487 16.81 17.48 15.27
N ALA A 488 15.98 16.55 15.78
CA ALA A 488 16.36 15.16 15.98
C ALA A 488 16.60 14.44 14.65
N VAL A 489 15.71 14.61 13.66
CA VAL A 489 15.89 14.09 12.30
C VAL A 489 17.21 14.57 11.71
N GLY A 490 17.52 15.88 11.77
CA GLY A 490 18.77 16.42 11.26
C GLY A 490 20.04 15.87 11.95
N ARG A 491 19.91 15.27 13.16
CA ARG A 491 21.02 14.61 13.85
C ARG A 491 21.19 13.14 13.48
N SER A 492 20.17 12.52 12.89
CA SER A 492 20.16 11.12 12.46
C SER A 492 20.56 10.94 10.98
N GLN A 493 20.49 12.03 10.20
CA GLN A 493 20.83 12.01 8.78
C GLN A 493 22.32 11.78 8.57
N ASP A 494 22.67 11.18 7.41
CA ASP A 494 24.05 10.95 6.97
C ASP A 494 24.94 10.24 8.03
N TRP A 495 24.34 9.39 8.84
CA TRP A 495 25.03 8.69 9.94
C TRP A 495 25.94 7.56 9.47
N ALA A 496 25.48 6.74 8.52
CA ALA A 496 26.27 5.65 7.98
C ALA A 496 27.28 6.17 6.96
N LYS A 497 28.47 5.58 6.94
CA LYS A 497 29.47 5.89 5.92
C LYS A 497 29.05 5.30 4.57
N HIS A 498 29.34 6.07 3.49
CA HIS A 498 29.19 5.63 2.12
C HIS A 498 30.09 4.45 1.77
#